data_3a020ac2c5eeef4d54f8214a5a31c34e
#
_entry.id   3a020ac2c5eeef4d54f8214a5a31c34e
#
_cell.length_a   1.000
_cell.length_b   1.000
_cell.length_c   1.000
_cell.angle_alpha   90.00
_cell.angle_beta   90.00
_cell.angle_gamma   90.00
#
_symmetry.space_group_name_H-M   'P 1'
#
loop_
_entity.id
_entity.type
_entity.pdbx_description
1 polymer ?
#
loop_
_entity_poly.entity_id
_entity_poly.type
_entity_poly.pdbx_seq_one_letter_code
_entity_poly.pdbx_strand_id
1 'polypeptide(L)'
;MSRSHQSRGMICSLFPGRAHSAFAGRPRSLLVGLAAMCVVGLVTALVVAGEKAPRTGGTLKIAWVGEPPTLDIHKSTTTSTRRLAWHMFERLFTFDEHYNLIPELAEGYEVSSDGKTYTVRLRKGVLFHNGNELTAEDVIASLKRWMDNDPIPKNYLIPDLEALEATGPHAFEIRLKQPNGATIDFLASIAQGPVIYPKEVIEEAGKDQIKRFIGTGPYQFVEYLPDRHIRLKRFDKYSARSEPANGYGGKRTAYLDELIFYPVADVAVRAAGVEAGDFDVAIEVSTDDYDRFANHPLVDPVIAGPAAYVVFVPNKKSPTMGKVKIRQALLAAIDVEPLMKVAFGDQRFYRLDCSILMKETAWWSQSGCELYNQKNVQKAKQLLQEAGYDGTPIRWITTQVYQQMYKTSVAVKSQLEAAGFKIDLQVLDWATLSKKRYEADFYDVFVTYFTYRPSPVLFYTVLAKTWAGFWDNPKKDELIVQTLRATDQKHQFDLWSQLQQLIYEDVPFVRTGDFFDLHLKRKEVKNLTNKPEVFFWNVWIEP
;
A
#
# COMPACT_ATOMS: atom_id res chain seq x y z
N MET A 1 -42.57 26.70 -40.48
CA MET A 1 -42.70 28.08 -39.98
C MET A 1 -41.48 28.32 -39.15
N SER A 2 -40.39 28.89 -39.70
CA SER A 2 -40.01 30.29 -39.88
C SER A 2 -39.64 30.89 -38.53
N ARG A 3 -38.48 31.39 -38.28
CA ARG A 3 -37.33 32.12 -38.88
C ARG A 3 -36.42 32.45 -37.69
N SER A 4 -35.14 32.23 -37.66
CA SER A 4 -33.97 32.94 -38.24
C SER A 4 -33.70 34.35 -37.67
N HIS A 5 -32.49 34.59 -37.17
CA HIS A 5 -31.47 35.54 -37.63
C HIS A 5 -30.35 35.60 -36.53
N GLN A 6 -29.11 35.28 -36.78
CA GLN A 6 -28.03 35.99 -37.54
C GLN A 6 -27.91 37.44 -37.07
N SER A 7 -26.75 37.91 -36.64
CA SER A 7 -25.51 38.11 -37.40
C SER A 7 -24.47 38.82 -36.55
N ARG A 8 -23.16 38.49 -36.71
CA ARG A 8 -22.09 39.29 -37.31
C ARG A 8 -21.70 40.53 -36.50
N GLY A 9 -20.46 40.85 -36.23
CA GLY A 9 -19.18 40.55 -36.87
C GLY A 9 -18.22 41.68 -36.62
N MET A 10 -17.00 41.39 -36.84
CA MET A 10 -15.88 42.11 -37.51
C MET A 10 -15.16 43.21 -36.69
N ILE A 11 -13.88 43.01 -36.44
CA ILE A 11 -12.63 43.14 -37.25
C ILE A 11 -11.99 44.54 -37.22
N CYS A 12 -10.67 44.54 -37.14
CA CYS A 12 -9.63 45.44 -37.61
C CYS A 12 -9.16 46.54 -36.65
N SER A 13 -7.92 46.50 -36.26
CA SER A 13 -6.62 46.64 -36.94
C SER A 13 -6.18 48.09 -37.07
N LEU A 14 -4.97 48.32 -36.76
CA LEU A 14 -3.91 48.99 -37.48
C LEU A 14 -3.13 50.08 -36.68
N PHE A 15 -1.82 49.86 -36.66
CA PHE A 15 -0.72 50.81 -36.54
C PHE A 15 -0.84 51.93 -37.62
N PRO A 16 -0.06 53.05 -37.65
CA PRO A 16 1.34 53.21 -37.23
C PRO A 16 1.78 54.64 -36.80
N GLY A 17 3.06 54.80 -36.44
CA GLY A 17 3.83 55.89 -37.01
C GLY A 17 4.66 56.78 -36.10
N ARG A 18 5.96 56.66 -36.14
CA ARG A 18 7.07 57.60 -36.38
C ARG A 18 6.88 59.06 -35.91
N ALA A 19 7.87 59.79 -35.43
CA ALA A 19 9.34 59.82 -35.55
C ALA A 19 9.94 60.99 -34.76
N HIS A 20 11.23 60.86 -34.47
CA HIS A 20 12.28 61.88 -34.31
C HIS A 20 12.18 63.08 -33.38
N SER A 21 13.14 63.22 -32.46
CA SER A 21 14.26 64.15 -32.67
C SER A 21 15.28 64.09 -31.51
N ALA A 22 16.53 64.20 -31.89
CA ALA A 22 17.72 64.24 -31.09
C ALA A 22 17.85 65.53 -30.26
N PHE A 23 18.56 65.48 -29.14
CA PHE A 23 19.59 66.46 -28.81
C PHE A 23 20.57 65.93 -27.75
N ALA A 24 21.82 66.28 -27.94
CA ALA A 24 23.02 65.86 -27.25
C ALA A 24 23.20 66.52 -25.87
N GLY A 25 23.88 65.82 -24.96
CA GLY A 25 24.42 66.36 -23.74
C GLY A 25 25.24 65.36 -22.95
N ARG A 26 26.52 65.51 -22.93
CA ARG A 26 27.61 64.72 -22.36
C ARG A 26 27.71 64.79 -20.81
N PRO A 27 28.65 64.09 -20.18
CA PRO A 27 28.42 63.04 -19.18
C PRO A 27 28.94 63.42 -17.78
N ARG A 28 28.45 62.80 -16.76
CA ARG A 28 29.11 62.64 -15.43
C ARG A 28 28.21 61.87 -14.47
N SER A 29 28.48 60.58 -14.36
CA SER A 29 28.23 59.78 -13.14
C SER A 29 28.28 58.28 -13.46
N LEU A 30 29.47 57.83 -13.74
CA LEU A 30 29.75 56.41 -14.01
C LEU A 30 30.79 55.93 -13.01
N LEU A 31 30.46 55.98 -11.70
CA LEU A 31 31.35 55.46 -10.64
C LEU A 31 30.65 55.11 -9.32
N VAL A 32 29.31 55.15 -9.25
CA VAL A 32 28.58 54.76 -8.04
C VAL A 32 27.75 53.50 -8.22
N GLY A 33 27.60 53.02 -9.49
CA GLY A 33 26.77 51.83 -9.79
C GLY A 33 27.44 50.48 -9.59
N LEU A 34 28.78 50.39 -9.54
CA LEU A 34 29.49 49.10 -9.44
C LEU A 34 29.72 48.61 -8.01
N ALA A 35 29.63 49.45 -7.00
CA ALA A 35 29.79 49.04 -5.60
C ALA A 35 28.50 48.48 -5.00
N ALA A 36 27.33 48.84 -5.52
CA ALA A 36 26.04 48.32 -5.02
C ALA A 36 25.67 46.93 -5.59
N MET A 37 26.17 46.57 -6.78
CA MET A 37 25.93 45.24 -7.36
C MET A 37 26.79 44.12 -6.75
N CYS A 38 27.95 44.43 -6.20
CA CYS A 38 28.81 43.42 -5.54
C CYS A 38 28.36 43.09 -4.12
N VAL A 39 27.61 43.98 -3.42
CA VAL A 39 27.11 43.71 -2.08
C VAL A 39 25.80 42.91 -2.09
N VAL A 40 24.96 43.07 -3.11
CA VAL A 40 23.72 42.26 -3.27
C VAL A 40 24.04 40.86 -3.79
N GLY A 41 25.12 40.67 -4.56
CA GLY A 41 25.58 39.35 -5.00
C GLY A 41 26.24 38.51 -3.89
N LEU A 42 26.76 39.11 -2.82
CA LEU A 42 27.38 38.40 -1.70
C LEU A 42 26.39 38.02 -0.59
N VAL A 43 25.21 38.63 -0.52
CA VAL A 43 24.20 38.35 0.52
C VAL A 43 23.22 37.27 0.07
N THR A 44 23.07 37.01 -1.26
CA THR A 44 22.25 35.90 -1.79
C THR A 44 23.00 34.58 -1.92
N ALA A 45 24.31 34.55 -1.68
CA ALA A 45 25.10 33.30 -1.69
C ALA A 45 25.23 32.60 -0.33
N LEU A 46 24.52 33.08 0.71
CA LEU A 46 24.72 32.60 2.09
C LEU A 46 23.51 31.95 2.76
N VAL A 47 22.51 31.45 1.99
CA VAL A 47 21.43 30.62 2.54
C VAL A 47 21.01 29.56 1.49
N VAL A 48 21.96 28.80 1.01
CA VAL A 48 21.73 27.41 0.69
C VAL A 48 22.64 26.66 1.64
N ALA A 49 22.15 26.41 2.84
CA ALA A 49 22.69 25.34 3.69
C ALA A 49 22.51 24.06 2.87
N GLY A 50 23.53 23.69 2.12
CA GLY A 50 23.51 22.53 1.25
C GLY A 50 23.16 21.33 2.09
N GLU A 51 22.12 20.59 1.69
CA GLU A 51 21.90 19.24 2.21
C GLU A 51 23.23 18.51 2.09
N LYS A 52 23.74 18.00 3.21
CA LYS A 52 24.98 17.23 3.20
C LYS A 52 24.79 16.04 2.29
N ALA A 53 25.77 15.76 1.44
CA ALA A 53 25.74 14.61 0.54
C ALA A 53 25.58 13.30 1.35
N PRO A 54 24.78 12.35 0.84
CA PRO A 54 24.60 11.05 1.49
C PRO A 54 25.95 10.38 1.77
N ARG A 55 26.12 9.82 2.95
CA ARG A 55 27.32 9.08 3.34
C ARG A 55 27.07 7.58 3.26
N THR A 56 28.10 6.85 2.85
CA THR A 56 28.10 5.40 2.85
C THR A 56 28.76 4.89 4.14
N GLY A 57 28.20 3.85 4.71
CA GLY A 57 28.71 3.20 5.92
C GLY A 57 27.76 3.30 7.11
N GLY A 58 28.04 2.51 8.14
CA GLY A 58 27.28 2.46 9.38
C GLY A 58 26.18 1.40 9.40
N THR A 59 25.61 1.24 10.58
CA THR A 59 24.56 0.26 10.88
C THR A 59 23.30 0.98 11.33
N LEU A 60 22.14 0.62 10.77
CA LEU A 60 20.84 1.11 11.21
C LEU A 60 20.17 0.05 12.09
N LYS A 61 19.82 0.43 13.32
CA LYS A 61 19.09 -0.39 14.28
C LYS A 61 17.61 -0.04 14.27
N ILE A 62 16.77 -0.98 13.88
CA ILE A 62 15.33 -0.78 13.67
C ILE A 62 14.55 -1.56 14.73
N ALA A 63 13.84 -0.88 15.63
CA ALA A 63 12.85 -1.49 16.51
C ALA A 63 11.58 -1.82 15.72
N TRP A 64 11.19 -3.07 15.73
CA TRP A 64 10.23 -3.69 14.82
C TRP A 64 9.09 -4.36 15.62
N VAL A 65 7.86 -4.38 15.07
CA VAL A 65 6.66 -4.81 15.82
C VAL A 65 6.71 -6.28 16.27
N GLY A 66 7.38 -7.15 15.54
CA GLY A 66 7.43 -8.56 15.89
C GLY A 66 8.08 -9.43 14.83
N GLU A 67 8.29 -10.68 15.15
CA GLU A 67 8.95 -11.61 14.23
C GLU A 67 8.08 -11.99 13.04
N PRO A 68 8.69 -12.10 11.84
CA PRO A 68 8.01 -12.70 10.70
C PRO A 68 7.87 -14.22 10.92
N PRO A 69 6.71 -14.81 10.56
CA PRO A 69 6.53 -16.27 10.67
C PRO A 69 7.44 -17.04 9.69
N THR A 70 7.92 -16.37 8.67
CA THR A 70 8.88 -16.87 7.67
C THR A 70 9.46 -15.70 6.89
N LEU A 71 10.64 -15.88 6.27
CA LEU A 71 11.20 -14.95 5.29
C LEU A 71 10.89 -15.35 3.84
N ASP A 72 10.20 -16.47 3.62
CA ASP A 72 9.72 -16.90 2.32
C ASP A 72 8.42 -16.16 1.95
N ILE A 73 8.55 -15.11 1.14
CA ILE A 73 7.41 -14.26 0.79
C ILE A 73 6.38 -14.96 -0.10
N HIS A 74 6.75 -16.01 -0.85
CA HIS A 74 5.78 -16.81 -1.60
C HIS A 74 4.81 -17.59 -0.69
N LYS A 75 5.11 -17.71 0.61
CA LYS A 75 4.30 -18.44 1.59
C LYS A 75 3.75 -17.56 2.71
N SER A 76 3.86 -16.24 2.60
CA SER A 76 3.42 -15.34 3.65
C SER A 76 2.79 -14.07 3.10
N THR A 77 1.65 -13.69 3.68
CA THR A 77 0.97 -12.40 3.43
C THR A 77 1.23 -11.38 4.55
N THR A 78 2.06 -11.75 5.56
CA THR A 78 2.28 -10.89 6.72
C THR A 78 3.11 -9.66 6.37
N THR A 79 2.76 -8.53 6.95
CA THR A 79 3.48 -7.26 6.75
C THR A 79 4.94 -7.36 7.21
N SER A 80 5.21 -8.10 8.30
CA SER A 80 6.57 -8.31 8.80
C SER A 80 7.47 -9.05 7.80
N THR A 81 7.00 -10.16 7.21
CA THR A 81 7.75 -10.84 6.13
C THR A 81 7.98 -9.93 4.93
N ARG A 82 6.93 -9.25 4.48
CA ARG A 82 6.93 -8.43 3.28
C ARG A 82 7.93 -7.28 3.36
N ARG A 83 7.90 -6.51 4.44
CA ARG A 83 8.79 -5.35 4.64
C ARG A 83 10.27 -5.74 4.68
N LEU A 84 10.61 -6.89 5.26
CA LEU A 84 11.97 -7.44 5.21
C LEU A 84 12.34 -7.89 3.79
N ALA A 85 11.44 -8.63 3.15
CA ALA A 85 11.65 -9.19 1.82
C ALA A 85 11.97 -8.12 0.77
N TRP A 86 11.37 -6.93 0.83
CA TRP A 86 11.64 -5.85 -0.12
C TRP A 86 13.07 -5.31 -0.10
N HIS A 87 13.82 -5.54 0.96
CA HIS A 87 15.24 -5.17 1.01
C HIS A 87 16.14 -6.21 0.34
N MET A 88 15.67 -7.48 0.29
CA MET A 88 16.43 -8.62 -0.23
C MET A 88 16.03 -9.03 -1.65
N PHE A 89 14.77 -8.84 -2.01
CA PHE A 89 14.18 -9.38 -3.23
C PHE A 89 13.52 -8.28 -4.05
N GLU A 90 13.46 -8.52 -5.36
CA GLU A 90 12.77 -7.66 -6.32
C GLU A 90 11.74 -8.48 -7.12
N ARG A 91 10.78 -7.78 -7.71
CA ARG A 91 9.74 -8.31 -8.58
C ARG A 91 10.00 -7.88 -10.02
N LEU A 92 9.19 -8.34 -10.96
CA LEU A 92 9.27 -7.89 -12.36
C LEU A 92 8.79 -6.45 -12.51
N PHE A 93 7.69 -6.13 -11.84
CA PHE A 93 7.05 -4.81 -11.82
C PHE A 93 6.74 -4.41 -10.39
N THR A 94 6.54 -3.11 -10.18
CA THR A 94 6.19 -2.53 -8.88
C THR A 94 5.35 -1.27 -9.09
N PHE A 95 5.19 -0.45 -8.05
CA PHE A 95 4.39 0.77 -8.10
C PHE A 95 5.21 1.99 -7.69
N ASP A 96 4.93 3.13 -8.33
CA ASP A 96 5.47 4.43 -7.94
C ASP A 96 4.75 5.00 -6.69
N GLU A 97 5.10 6.23 -6.30
CA GLU A 97 4.47 6.91 -5.14
C GLU A 97 3.00 7.29 -5.36
N HIS A 98 2.53 7.27 -6.61
CA HIS A 98 1.13 7.47 -7.01
C HIS A 98 0.43 6.16 -7.33
N TYR A 99 1.08 5.03 -7.05
CA TYR A 99 0.59 3.67 -7.33
C TYR A 99 0.36 3.36 -8.81
N ASN A 100 1.04 4.07 -9.72
CA ASN A 100 1.13 3.66 -11.11
C ASN A 100 2.09 2.49 -11.24
N LEU A 101 1.76 1.57 -12.15
CA LEU A 101 2.59 0.42 -12.44
C LEU A 101 3.89 0.85 -13.14
N ILE A 102 5.02 0.44 -12.61
CA ILE A 102 6.36 0.70 -13.17
C ILE A 102 7.22 -0.56 -13.20
N PRO A 103 8.19 -0.67 -14.12
CA PRO A 103 9.09 -1.82 -14.17
C PRO A 103 10.10 -1.82 -13.01
N GLU A 104 10.52 -3.04 -12.58
CA GLU A 104 11.53 -3.26 -11.55
C GLU A 104 12.68 -4.14 -12.10
N LEU A 105 12.55 -5.47 -12.16
CA LEU A 105 13.49 -6.37 -12.86
C LEU A 105 13.22 -6.46 -14.35
N ALA A 106 11.99 -6.20 -14.78
CA ALA A 106 11.68 -6.06 -16.19
C ALA A 106 12.20 -4.73 -16.75
N GLU A 107 12.59 -4.69 -18.01
CA GLU A 107 12.74 -3.43 -18.77
C GLU A 107 11.37 -2.91 -19.21
N GLY A 108 10.45 -3.82 -19.54
CA GLY A 108 9.09 -3.52 -19.96
C GLY A 108 8.40 -4.76 -20.51
N TYR A 109 7.22 -4.57 -21.08
CA TYR A 109 6.44 -5.64 -21.69
C TYR A 109 5.71 -5.14 -22.94
N GLU A 110 5.31 -6.09 -23.78
CA GLU A 110 4.44 -5.89 -24.94
C GLU A 110 3.25 -6.84 -24.83
N VAL A 111 2.10 -6.39 -25.33
CA VAL A 111 0.88 -7.19 -25.35
C VAL A 111 0.45 -7.36 -26.81
N SER A 112 0.12 -8.59 -27.20
CA SER A 112 -0.44 -8.88 -28.53
C SER A 112 -1.78 -8.17 -28.73
N SER A 113 -2.14 -7.90 -29.98
CA SER A 113 -3.37 -7.19 -30.33
C SER A 113 -4.67 -7.85 -29.84
N ASP A 114 -4.64 -9.17 -29.62
CA ASP A 114 -5.74 -9.95 -29.06
C ASP A 114 -5.73 -9.99 -27.51
N GLY A 115 -4.75 -9.35 -26.85
CA GLY A 115 -4.64 -9.28 -25.40
C GLY A 115 -4.26 -10.60 -24.71
N LYS A 116 -3.76 -11.59 -25.45
CA LYS A 116 -3.51 -12.94 -24.91
C LYS A 116 -2.06 -13.28 -24.69
N THR A 117 -1.13 -12.59 -25.35
CA THR A 117 0.30 -12.84 -25.18
C THR A 117 0.99 -11.63 -24.59
N TYR A 118 1.68 -11.83 -23.49
CA TYR A 118 2.51 -10.85 -22.83
C TYR A 118 3.97 -11.25 -23.01
N THR A 119 4.74 -10.47 -23.78
CA THR A 119 6.19 -10.64 -23.93
C THR A 119 6.89 -9.70 -22.97
N VAL A 120 7.60 -10.25 -21.99
CA VAL A 120 8.32 -9.49 -20.96
C VAL A 120 9.82 -9.58 -21.20
N ARG A 121 10.48 -8.41 -21.24
CA ARG A 121 11.95 -8.28 -21.35
C ARG A 121 12.56 -7.98 -19.99
N LEU A 122 13.63 -8.68 -19.64
CA LEU A 122 14.37 -8.53 -18.38
C LEU A 122 15.57 -7.61 -18.56
N ARG A 123 15.90 -6.89 -17.49
CA ARG A 123 17.16 -6.15 -17.41
C ARG A 123 18.34 -7.13 -17.46
N LYS A 124 19.38 -6.77 -18.22
CA LYS A 124 20.63 -7.55 -18.31
C LYS A 124 21.60 -7.14 -17.21
N GLY A 125 22.49 -8.06 -16.83
CA GLY A 125 23.53 -7.80 -15.83
C GLY A 125 23.01 -7.66 -14.40
N VAL A 126 21.77 -8.08 -14.13
CA VAL A 126 21.25 -8.13 -12.76
C VAL A 126 21.80 -9.38 -12.07
N LEU A 127 22.47 -9.19 -10.93
CA LEU A 127 23.06 -10.29 -10.19
C LEU A 127 22.22 -10.64 -8.97
N PHE A 128 22.09 -11.92 -8.71
CA PHE A 128 21.66 -12.42 -7.41
C PHE A 128 22.78 -12.26 -6.35
N HIS A 129 22.41 -12.35 -5.08
CA HIS A 129 23.35 -12.26 -3.96
C HIS A 129 24.46 -13.35 -3.99
N ASN A 130 24.25 -14.46 -4.69
CA ASN A 130 25.25 -15.50 -4.91
C ASN A 130 26.21 -15.20 -6.09
N GLY A 131 25.97 -14.11 -6.83
CA GLY A 131 26.79 -13.67 -7.94
C GLY A 131 26.35 -14.19 -9.32
N ASN A 132 25.36 -15.08 -9.39
CA ASN A 132 24.78 -15.53 -10.68
C ASN A 132 23.93 -14.42 -11.30
N GLU A 133 23.91 -14.35 -12.63
CA GLU A 133 23.06 -13.42 -13.35
C GLU A 133 21.61 -13.94 -13.41
N LEU A 134 20.64 -13.03 -13.26
CA LEU A 134 19.22 -13.30 -13.42
C LEU A 134 18.88 -13.71 -14.85
N THR A 135 18.15 -14.80 -14.99
CA THR A 135 17.66 -15.29 -16.28
C THR A 135 16.15 -15.49 -16.31
N ALA A 136 15.61 -15.66 -17.52
CA ALA A 136 14.18 -16.00 -17.70
C ALA A 136 13.78 -17.32 -17.03
N GLU A 137 14.70 -18.27 -16.90
CA GLU A 137 14.44 -19.54 -16.23
C GLU A 137 14.19 -19.35 -14.72
N ASP A 138 14.94 -18.44 -14.06
CA ASP A 138 14.73 -18.08 -12.66
C ASP A 138 13.36 -17.43 -12.45
N VAL A 139 12.99 -16.55 -13.38
CA VAL A 139 11.68 -15.88 -13.38
C VAL A 139 10.55 -16.91 -13.51
N ILE A 140 10.64 -17.83 -14.48
CA ILE A 140 9.62 -18.84 -14.71
C ILE A 140 9.46 -19.77 -13.50
N ALA A 141 10.57 -20.21 -12.91
CA ALA A 141 10.55 -21.05 -11.72
C ALA A 141 9.87 -20.31 -10.54
N SER A 142 10.24 -19.03 -10.35
CA SER A 142 9.68 -18.19 -9.30
C SER A 142 8.18 -17.93 -9.49
N LEU A 143 7.75 -17.59 -10.70
CA LEU A 143 6.35 -17.33 -11.01
C LEU A 143 5.50 -18.60 -10.83
N LYS A 144 5.96 -19.77 -11.28
CA LYS A 144 5.26 -21.05 -11.07
C LYS A 144 5.07 -21.34 -9.58
N ARG A 145 6.15 -21.21 -8.79
CA ARG A 145 6.08 -21.42 -7.34
C ARG A 145 5.15 -20.41 -6.66
N TRP A 146 5.22 -19.13 -7.02
CA TRP A 146 4.33 -18.10 -6.48
C TRP A 146 2.86 -18.39 -6.80
N MET A 147 2.53 -18.73 -8.05
CA MET A 147 1.17 -19.07 -8.48
C MET A 147 0.59 -20.27 -7.72
N ASP A 148 1.42 -21.24 -7.34
CA ASP A 148 0.97 -22.39 -6.55
C ASP A 148 0.62 -22.03 -5.10
N ASN A 149 1.20 -20.96 -4.57
CA ASN A 149 1.08 -20.58 -3.16
C ASN A 149 0.16 -19.38 -2.90
N ASP A 150 0.00 -18.44 -3.85
CA ASP A 150 -0.83 -17.25 -3.69
C ASP A 150 -2.25 -17.48 -4.24
N PRO A 151 -3.31 -17.23 -3.43
CA PRO A 151 -4.69 -17.36 -3.87
C PRO A 151 -5.08 -16.45 -5.05
N ILE A 152 -4.47 -15.28 -5.20
CA ILE A 152 -4.80 -14.33 -6.27
C ILE A 152 -4.50 -14.92 -7.65
N PRO A 153 -3.24 -15.24 -7.99
CA PRO A 153 -2.95 -15.82 -9.29
C PRO A 153 -3.59 -17.20 -9.47
N LYS A 154 -3.72 -17.97 -8.39
CA LYS A 154 -4.38 -19.28 -8.42
C LYS A 154 -5.84 -19.20 -8.88
N ASN A 155 -6.57 -18.19 -8.45
CA ASN A 155 -7.98 -18.02 -8.79
C ASN A 155 -8.22 -17.19 -10.06
N TYR A 156 -7.32 -16.27 -10.41
CA TYR A 156 -7.58 -15.22 -11.40
C TYR A 156 -6.58 -15.18 -12.57
N LEU A 157 -5.45 -15.90 -12.50
CA LEU A 157 -4.45 -15.98 -13.57
C LEU A 157 -4.30 -17.40 -14.10
N ILE A 158 -4.09 -18.39 -13.22
CA ILE A 158 -3.89 -19.80 -13.63
C ILE A 158 -5.03 -20.35 -14.50
N PRO A 159 -6.33 -20.06 -14.24
CA PRO A 159 -7.39 -20.57 -15.11
C PRO A 159 -7.26 -20.13 -16.58
N ASP A 160 -6.69 -18.94 -16.79
CA ASP A 160 -6.45 -18.36 -18.11
C ASP A 160 -5.10 -18.76 -18.70
N LEU A 161 -4.16 -19.23 -17.88
CA LEU A 161 -2.80 -19.53 -18.33
C LEU A 161 -2.80 -20.72 -19.31
N GLU A 162 -2.18 -20.50 -20.47
CA GLU A 162 -1.91 -21.53 -21.48
C GLU A 162 -0.45 -21.97 -21.40
N ALA A 163 0.49 -21.00 -21.41
CA ALA A 163 1.91 -21.27 -21.31
C ALA A 163 2.67 -20.15 -20.60
N LEU A 164 3.80 -20.52 -20.00
CA LEU A 164 4.79 -19.62 -19.42
C LEU A 164 6.17 -20.16 -19.82
N GLU A 165 6.83 -19.52 -20.79
CA GLU A 165 8.00 -20.02 -21.49
C GLU A 165 9.05 -18.97 -21.73
N ALA A 166 10.35 -19.35 -21.59
CA ALA A 166 11.46 -18.48 -21.97
C ALA A 166 11.57 -18.40 -23.49
N THR A 167 11.73 -17.20 -24.02
CA THR A 167 12.01 -16.92 -25.43
C THR A 167 13.47 -16.55 -25.67
N GLY A 168 14.24 -16.44 -24.59
CA GLY A 168 15.67 -16.17 -24.58
C GLY A 168 16.16 -16.02 -23.14
N PRO A 169 17.46 -15.79 -22.91
CA PRO A 169 18.01 -15.65 -21.56
C PRO A 169 17.38 -14.51 -20.74
N HIS A 170 16.95 -13.44 -21.42
CA HIS A 170 16.40 -12.24 -20.79
C HIS A 170 15.02 -11.86 -21.35
N ALA A 171 14.24 -12.84 -21.81
CA ALA A 171 12.88 -12.64 -22.26
C ALA A 171 12.03 -13.90 -22.03
N PHE A 172 10.76 -13.70 -21.73
CA PHE A 172 9.78 -14.78 -21.59
C PHE A 172 8.40 -14.33 -22.04
N GLU A 173 7.54 -15.28 -22.33
CA GLU A 173 6.15 -15.06 -22.70
C GLU A 173 5.18 -15.69 -21.69
N ILE A 174 4.09 -14.97 -21.43
CA ILE A 174 2.89 -15.47 -20.78
C ILE A 174 1.81 -15.56 -21.84
N ARG A 175 1.39 -16.77 -22.19
CA ARG A 175 0.28 -16.99 -23.12
C ARG A 175 -0.97 -17.38 -22.37
N LEU A 176 -2.08 -16.74 -22.72
CA LEU A 176 -3.38 -16.90 -22.07
C LEU A 176 -4.40 -17.45 -23.08
N LYS A 177 -5.32 -18.28 -22.62
CA LYS A 177 -6.46 -18.82 -23.39
C LYS A 177 -7.43 -17.70 -23.79
N GLN A 178 -7.53 -16.65 -22.98
CA GLN A 178 -8.39 -15.49 -23.18
C GLN A 178 -7.72 -14.24 -22.57
N PRO A 179 -8.08 -13.03 -23.00
CA PRO A 179 -7.49 -11.79 -22.49
C PRO A 179 -7.65 -11.70 -20.97
N ASN A 180 -6.60 -11.20 -20.30
CA ASN A 180 -6.64 -10.86 -18.88
C ASN A 180 -5.84 -9.59 -18.63
N GLY A 181 -6.55 -8.43 -18.61
CA GLY A 181 -5.95 -7.11 -18.46
C GLY A 181 -5.27 -6.86 -17.11
N ALA A 182 -5.45 -7.77 -16.14
CA ALA A 182 -4.82 -7.69 -14.82
C ALA A 182 -3.47 -8.42 -14.72
N THR A 183 -3.01 -9.05 -15.81
CA THR A 183 -1.81 -9.91 -15.78
C THR A 183 -0.59 -9.20 -15.18
N ILE A 184 -0.32 -7.97 -15.58
CA ILE A 184 0.86 -7.21 -15.09
C ILE A 184 0.64 -6.73 -13.64
N ASP A 185 -0.58 -6.35 -13.25
CA ASP A 185 -0.90 -6.02 -11.86
C ASP A 185 -0.60 -7.19 -10.90
N PHE A 186 -0.90 -8.43 -11.31
CA PHE A 186 -0.54 -9.60 -10.53
C PHE A 186 0.98 -9.71 -10.34
N LEU A 187 1.76 -9.44 -11.40
CA LEU A 187 3.23 -9.50 -11.35
C LEU A 187 3.86 -8.36 -10.53
N ALA A 188 3.09 -7.32 -10.22
CA ALA A 188 3.49 -6.19 -9.39
C ALA A 188 3.00 -6.29 -7.94
N SER A 189 2.29 -7.37 -7.58
CA SER A 189 1.69 -7.52 -6.23
C SER A 189 2.67 -7.20 -5.11
N ILE A 190 2.28 -6.29 -4.21
CA ILE A 190 3.08 -5.87 -3.06
C ILE A 190 2.79 -6.68 -1.79
N ALA A 191 1.77 -7.54 -1.81
CA ALA A 191 1.38 -8.34 -0.64
C ALA A 191 2.21 -9.62 -0.54
N GLN A 192 1.70 -10.72 -1.03
CA GLN A 192 2.42 -11.97 -1.26
C GLN A 192 3.00 -11.89 -2.67
N GLY A 193 4.12 -11.14 -2.83
CA GLY A 193 4.60 -10.73 -4.14
C GLY A 193 5.33 -11.83 -4.89
N PRO A 194 5.31 -11.79 -6.24
CA PRO A 194 6.08 -12.68 -7.10
C PRO A 194 7.56 -12.23 -7.16
N VAL A 195 8.24 -12.26 -6.02
CA VAL A 195 9.68 -11.98 -5.98
C VAL A 195 10.45 -13.07 -6.71
N ILE A 196 11.62 -12.74 -7.22
CA ILE A 196 12.41 -13.67 -8.00
C ILE A 196 13.52 -14.27 -7.15
N TYR A 197 13.55 -15.59 -7.08
CA TYR A 197 14.60 -16.41 -6.48
C TYR A 197 15.40 -17.10 -7.57
N PRO A 198 16.66 -17.47 -7.34
CA PRO A 198 17.38 -18.38 -8.24
C PRO A 198 16.63 -19.72 -8.40
N LYS A 199 16.60 -20.25 -9.61
CA LYS A 199 15.92 -21.51 -9.94
C LYS A 199 16.39 -22.66 -9.04
N GLU A 200 17.69 -22.77 -8.80
CA GLU A 200 18.26 -23.80 -7.93
C GLU A 200 17.76 -23.72 -6.48
N VAL A 201 17.46 -22.52 -5.97
CA VAL A 201 16.90 -22.33 -4.61
C VAL A 201 15.46 -22.82 -4.55
N ILE A 202 14.70 -22.63 -5.63
CA ILE A 202 13.33 -23.12 -5.74
C ILE A 202 13.30 -24.64 -5.87
N GLU A 203 14.17 -25.21 -6.70
CA GLU A 203 14.29 -26.65 -6.88
C GLU A 203 14.70 -27.36 -5.59
N GLU A 204 15.65 -26.78 -4.83
CA GLU A 204 16.06 -27.26 -3.51
C GLU A 204 14.89 -27.25 -2.50
N ALA A 205 14.10 -26.16 -2.47
CA ALA A 205 12.99 -26.03 -1.53
C ALA A 205 11.78 -26.90 -1.91
N GLY A 206 11.58 -27.17 -3.18
CA GLY A 206 10.41 -27.92 -3.69
C GLY A 206 9.10 -27.30 -3.20
N LYS A 207 8.32 -28.09 -2.44
CA LYS A 207 7.05 -27.64 -1.82
C LYS A 207 7.25 -26.99 -0.44
N ASP A 208 8.44 -27.09 0.15
CA ASP A 208 8.73 -26.55 1.47
C ASP A 208 9.03 -25.05 1.44
N GLN A 209 9.26 -24.48 2.62
CA GLN A 209 9.70 -23.10 2.73
C GLN A 209 11.15 -22.95 2.24
N ILE A 210 11.43 -21.86 1.52
CA ILE A 210 12.79 -21.46 1.18
C ILE A 210 13.56 -21.16 2.46
N LYS A 211 14.77 -21.70 2.57
CA LYS A 211 15.69 -21.48 3.69
C LYS A 211 16.95 -20.71 3.29
N ARG A 212 17.24 -20.60 1.99
CA ARG A 212 18.34 -19.83 1.43
C ARG A 212 17.79 -18.54 0.83
N PHE A 213 17.91 -17.44 1.56
CA PHE A 213 17.32 -16.14 1.19
C PHE A 213 18.24 -15.39 0.22
N ILE A 214 18.27 -15.83 -1.03
CA ILE A 214 19.06 -15.27 -2.14
C ILE A 214 18.12 -14.52 -3.06
N GLY A 215 18.30 -13.21 -3.18
CA GLY A 215 17.53 -12.32 -4.06
C GLY A 215 18.45 -11.42 -4.87
N THR A 216 17.88 -10.39 -5.49
CA THR A 216 18.56 -9.39 -6.30
C THR A 216 18.61 -8.01 -5.65
N GLY A 217 18.02 -7.85 -4.47
CA GLY A 217 17.82 -6.55 -3.81
C GLY A 217 19.10 -5.91 -3.26
N PRO A 218 19.01 -4.65 -2.80
CA PRO A 218 20.17 -3.86 -2.36
C PRO A 218 20.83 -4.37 -1.08
N TYR A 219 20.14 -5.18 -0.29
CA TYR A 219 20.65 -5.83 0.91
C TYR A 219 20.50 -7.35 0.81
N GLN A 220 21.44 -8.08 1.39
CA GLN A 220 21.47 -9.54 1.42
C GLN A 220 21.35 -10.06 2.86
N PHE A 221 20.71 -11.20 3.01
CA PHE A 221 20.54 -11.89 4.29
C PHE A 221 21.88 -12.30 4.90
N VAL A 222 22.02 -12.09 6.22
CA VAL A 222 23.18 -12.54 6.98
C VAL A 222 22.76 -13.61 7.99
N GLU A 223 21.85 -13.25 8.91
CA GLU A 223 21.40 -14.17 9.95
C GLU A 223 20.02 -13.80 10.49
N TYR A 224 19.34 -14.78 11.05
CA TYR A 224 18.13 -14.63 11.83
C TYR A 224 18.31 -15.39 13.15
N LEU A 225 18.37 -14.64 14.24
CA LEU A 225 18.40 -15.17 15.60
C LEU A 225 17.04 -14.89 16.25
N PRO A 226 16.16 -15.91 16.37
CA PRO A 226 14.83 -15.75 16.97
C PRO A 226 14.86 -15.02 18.31
N ASP A 227 13.86 -14.18 18.56
CA ASP A 227 13.72 -13.30 19.73
C ASP A 227 14.86 -12.27 19.91
N ARG A 228 15.81 -12.20 18.98
CA ARG A 228 16.97 -11.31 19.08
C ARG A 228 17.04 -10.32 17.95
N HIS A 229 17.28 -10.78 16.71
CA HIS A 229 17.35 -9.90 15.54
C HIS A 229 17.39 -10.65 14.21
N ILE A 230 17.10 -9.89 13.16
CA ILE A 230 17.36 -10.25 11.77
C ILE A 230 18.37 -9.24 11.23
N ARG A 231 19.48 -9.72 10.64
CA ARG A 231 20.54 -8.89 10.11
C ARG A 231 20.68 -9.04 8.62
N LEU A 232 20.69 -7.90 7.93
CA LEU A 232 20.97 -7.77 6.50
C LEU A 232 22.24 -6.94 6.31
N LYS A 233 23.02 -7.22 5.27
CA LYS A 233 24.19 -6.42 4.88
C LYS A 233 24.05 -5.89 3.46
N ARG A 234 24.72 -4.80 3.15
CA ARG A 234 24.78 -4.24 1.81
C ARG A 234 25.24 -5.27 0.78
N PHE A 235 24.63 -5.26 -0.39
CA PHE A 235 25.08 -5.99 -1.56
C PHE A 235 25.80 -5.05 -2.51
N ASP A 236 27.13 -5.03 -2.48
CA ASP A 236 27.96 -4.09 -3.23
C ASP A 236 27.84 -4.23 -4.75
N LYS A 237 27.39 -5.40 -5.24
CA LYS A 237 27.15 -5.67 -6.66
C LYS A 237 25.69 -5.45 -7.08
N TYR A 238 24.90 -4.74 -6.28
CA TYR A 238 23.51 -4.45 -6.59
C TYR A 238 23.37 -3.66 -7.89
N SER A 239 22.54 -4.14 -8.80
CA SER A 239 22.24 -3.50 -10.10
C SER A 239 21.09 -2.50 -9.95
N ALA A 240 21.37 -1.30 -9.41
CA ALA A 240 20.36 -0.25 -9.26
C ALA A 240 19.79 0.21 -10.62
N ARG A 241 18.52 0.61 -10.63
CA ARG A 241 17.95 1.32 -11.79
C ARG A 241 18.54 2.72 -11.90
N SER A 242 18.48 3.28 -13.12
CA SER A 242 18.98 4.65 -13.39
C SER A 242 17.96 5.74 -13.04
N GLU A 243 16.66 5.41 -13.11
CA GLU A 243 15.57 6.34 -12.86
C GLU A 243 15.55 6.77 -11.39
N PRO A 244 15.19 8.02 -11.07
CA PRO A 244 15.08 8.48 -9.69
C PRO A 244 14.22 7.54 -8.83
N ALA A 245 14.52 7.48 -7.54
CA ALA A 245 13.69 6.75 -6.58
C ALA A 245 12.26 7.28 -6.60
N ASN A 246 11.29 6.37 -6.70
CA ASN A 246 9.88 6.72 -6.80
C ASN A 246 9.02 5.59 -6.20
N GLY A 247 8.44 5.84 -5.04
CA GLY A 247 7.61 4.86 -4.33
C GLY A 247 8.36 3.56 -4.02
N TYR A 248 7.82 2.45 -4.51
CA TYR A 248 8.45 1.14 -4.37
C TYR A 248 9.57 0.88 -5.39
N GLY A 249 9.78 1.74 -6.38
CA GLY A 249 10.70 1.51 -7.49
C GLY A 249 11.72 2.62 -7.71
N GLY A 250 12.32 2.63 -8.90
CA GLY A 250 13.42 3.52 -9.27
C GLY A 250 14.74 3.14 -8.59
N LYS A 251 15.64 4.12 -8.49
CA LYS A 251 16.99 3.91 -7.96
C LYS A 251 16.96 3.65 -6.45
N ARG A 252 17.35 2.45 -6.06
CA ARG A 252 17.59 2.09 -4.67
C ARG A 252 19.10 2.09 -4.41
N THR A 253 19.53 2.76 -3.35
CA THR A 253 20.94 2.84 -2.95
C THR A 253 21.09 2.34 -1.52
N ALA A 254 21.90 1.32 -1.30
CA ALA A 254 22.26 0.86 0.04
C ALA A 254 23.43 1.70 0.55
N TYR A 255 23.14 2.85 1.19
CA TYR A 255 24.19 3.67 1.80
C TYR A 255 24.77 3.02 3.06
N LEU A 256 23.95 2.31 3.85
CA LEU A 256 24.34 1.68 5.09
C LEU A 256 25.01 0.33 4.84
N ASP A 257 25.98 -0.03 5.69
CA ASP A 257 26.63 -1.35 5.63
C ASP A 257 25.70 -2.46 6.08
N GLU A 258 24.90 -2.17 7.13
CA GLU A 258 24.00 -3.15 7.76
C GLU A 258 22.66 -2.55 8.17
N LEU A 259 21.62 -3.38 8.09
CA LEU A 259 20.31 -3.16 8.69
C LEU A 259 20.08 -4.27 9.73
N ILE A 260 19.75 -3.89 10.96
CA ILE A 260 19.44 -4.83 12.04
C ILE A 260 18.05 -4.58 12.56
N PHE A 261 17.17 -5.56 12.39
CA PHE A 261 15.77 -5.51 12.81
C PHE A 261 15.61 -6.23 14.14
N TYR A 262 15.21 -5.51 15.18
CA TYR A 262 14.99 -6.04 16.52
C TYR A 262 13.49 -6.24 16.75
N PRO A 263 13.00 -7.46 17.03
CA PRO A 263 11.58 -7.69 17.35
C PRO A 263 11.30 -7.16 18.76
N VAL A 264 10.60 -6.05 18.86
CA VAL A 264 10.21 -5.40 20.11
C VAL A 264 8.69 -5.28 20.12
N ALA A 265 7.98 -6.21 20.73
CA ALA A 265 6.52 -6.26 20.71
C ALA A 265 5.88 -5.09 21.48
N ASP A 266 6.48 -4.66 22.58
CA ASP A 266 5.96 -3.56 23.39
C ASP A 266 6.18 -2.21 22.72
N VAL A 267 5.09 -1.48 22.49
CA VAL A 267 5.09 -0.19 21.79
C VAL A 267 5.82 0.90 22.56
N ALA A 268 5.72 0.90 23.89
CA ALA A 268 6.38 1.90 24.73
C ALA A 268 7.88 1.66 24.81
N VAL A 269 8.33 0.38 24.82
CA VAL A 269 9.75 0.01 24.75
C VAL A 269 10.36 0.43 23.42
N ARG A 270 9.63 0.31 22.29
CA ARG A 270 10.14 0.81 21.00
C ARG A 270 10.38 2.32 21.02
N ALA A 271 9.40 3.09 21.53
CA ALA A 271 9.52 4.55 21.61
C ALA A 271 10.65 4.99 22.56
N ALA A 272 10.73 4.40 23.76
CA ALA A 272 11.77 4.69 24.73
C ALA A 272 13.17 4.33 24.22
N GLY A 273 13.31 3.22 23.47
CA GLY A 273 14.60 2.78 22.92
C GLY A 273 15.18 3.75 21.87
N VAL A 274 14.33 4.40 21.05
CA VAL A 274 14.80 5.46 20.14
C VAL A 274 15.22 6.72 20.91
N GLU A 275 14.48 7.09 21.93
CA GLU A 275 14.81 8.23 22.79
C GLU A 275 16.16 8.01 23.51
N ALA A 276 16.39 6.82 24.04
CA ALA A 276 17.63 6.42 24.72
C ALA A 276 18.83 6.24 23.75
N GLY A 277 18.58 6.02 22.44
CA GLY A 277 19.62 5.74 21.45
C GLY A 277 19.96 4.26 21.31
N ASP A 278 19.18 3.36 21.87
CA ASP A 278 19.31 1.92 21.67
C ASP A 278 18.94 1.51 20.24
N PHE A 279 17.98 2.24 19.65
CA PHE A 279 17.51 2.10 18.27
C PHE A 279 17.59 3.43 17.53
N ASP A 280 17.81 3.37 16.22
CA ASP A 280 17.84 4.54 15.33
C ASP A 280 16.44 4.86 14.78
N VAL A 281 15.63 3.82 14.60
CA VAL A 281 14.24 3.92 14.09
C VAL A 281 13.34 2.99 14.91
N ALA A 282 12.13 3.46 15.25
CA ALA A 282 11.05 2.62 15.75
C ALA A 282 9.83 2.75 14.84
N ILE A 283 9.32 1.61 14.37
CA ILE A 283 8.12 1.61 13.52
C ILE A 283 6.86 1.28 14.33
N GLU A 284 5.72 1.87 13.88
CA GLU A 284 4.38 1.65 14.46
C GLU A 284 4.36 1.88 15.98
N VAL A 285 4.80 3.07 16.42
CA VAL A 285 4.64 3.51 17.82
C VAL A 285 3.23 4.06 18.05
N SER A 286 2.88 4.32 19.33
CA SER A 286 1.56 4.89 19.64
C SER A 286 1.39 6.29 19.04
N THR A 287 0.25 6.57 18.41
CA THR A 287 -0.10 7.91 17.94
C THR A 287 -0.20 8.93 19.09
N ASP A 288 -0.47 8.44 20.30
CA ASP A 288 -0.51 9.26 21.53
C ASP A 288 0.88 9.84 21.90
N ASP A 289 1.97 9.25 21.41
CA ASP A 289 3.34 9.72 21.64
C ASP A 289 3.76 10.89 20.75
N TYR A 290 2.96 11.26 19.73
CA TYR A 290 3.37 12.28 18.75
C TYR A 290 3.79 13.59 19.39
N ASP A 291 2.98 14.14 20.30
CA ASP A 291 3.23 15.46 20.90
C ASP A 291 4.48 15.44 21.79
N ARG A 292 4.83 14.30 22.40
CA ARG A 292 6.09 14.09 23.13
C ARG A 292 7.30 14.23 22.23
N PHE A 293 7.21 13.79 20.98
CA PHE A 293 8.34 13.79 20.03
C PHE A 293 8.30 14.92 19.01
N ALA A 294 7.21 15.69 18.88
CA ALA A 294 7.07 16.74 17.86
C ALA A 294 8.17 17.81 17.90
N ASN A 295 8.69 18.12 19.10
CA ASN A 295 9.78 19.07 19.31
C ASN A 295 10.95 18.44 20.08
N HIS A 296 11.12 17.15 20.01
CA HIS A 296 12.18 16.46 20.75
C HIS A 296 13.56 16.82 20.17
N PRO A 297 14.60 17.06 21.01
CA PRO A 297 15.91 17.50 20.53
C PRO A 297 16.63 16.46 19.65
N LEU A 298 16.42 15.17 19.87
CA LEU A 298 17.15 14.06 19.23
C LEU A 298 16.31 13.16 18.31
N VAL A 299 14.98 13.25 18.36
CA VAL A 299 14.06 12.34 17.68
C VAL A 299 13.05 13.13 16.87
N ASP A 300 12.74 12.67 15.66
CA ASP A 300 11.67 13.17 14.80
C ASP A 300 10.55 12.14 14.70
N PRO A 301 9.28 12.54 14.87
CA PRO A 301 8.13 11.72 14.52
C PRO A 301 7.91 11.74 13.01
N VAL A 302 7.57 10.59 12.43
CA VAL A 302 7.29 10.41 11.00
C VAL A 302 5.91 9.81 10.84
N ILE A 303 4.98 10.58 10.27
CA ILE A 303 3.65 10.08 9.92
C ILE A 303 3.75 9.41 8.54
N ALA A 304 3.38 8.15 8.47
CA ALA A 304 3.49 7.35 7.25
C ALA A 304 2.13 6.78 6.81
N GLY A 305 1.96 6.65 5.52
CA GLY A 305 0.75 6.09 4.94
C GLY A 305 -0.01 7.03 4.00
N PRO A 306 -1.29 6.76 3.77
CA PRO A 306 -2.21 5.94 4.59
C PRO A 306 -1.82 4.45 4.64
N ALA A 307 -1.94 3.84 5.81
CA ALA A 307 -1.49 2.47 6.04
C ALA A 307 -2.60 1.43 5.76
N ALA A 308 -3.81 1.68 6.26
CA ALA A 308 -4.94 0.76 6.18
C ALA A 308 -6.25 1.45 6.62
N TYR A 309 -7.33 0.67 6.67
CA TYR A 309 -8.58 1.03 7.34
C TYR A 309 -9.15 -0.17 8.09
N VAL A 310 -9.70 0.05 9.29
CA VAL A 310 -10.37 -1.00 10.07
C VAL A 310 -11.69 -1.35 9.39
N VAL A 311 -12.03 -2.65 9.40
CA VAL A 311 -13.29 -3.16 8.85
C VAL A 311 -13.99 -4.06 9.84
N PHE A 312 -15.31 -3.96 9.85
CA PHE A 312 -16.20 -4.90 10.53
C PHE A 312 -16.77 -5.83 9.46
N VAL A 313 -16.50 -7.11 9.59
CA VAL A 313 -16.83 -8.11 8.57
C VAL A 313 -17.93 -9.02 9.04
N PRO A 314 -19.21 -8.81 8.58
CA PRO A 314 -20.32 -9.71 8.86
C PRO A 314 -20.08 -11.10 8.25
N ASN A 315 -20.46 -12.13 8.97
CA ASN A 315 -20.47 -13.50 8.51
C ASN A 315 -21.78 -13.80 7.76
N LYS A 316 -21.75 -13.85 6.43
CA LYS A 316 -22.95 -14.08 5.61
C LYS A 316 -23.54 -15.47 5.75
N LYS A 317 -22.83 -16.43 6.39
CA LYS A 317 -23.37 -17.73 6.78
C LYS A 317 -24.10 -17.74 8.11
N SER A 318 -23.92 -16.69 8.93
CA SER A 318 -24.67 -16.53 10.19
C SER A 318 -26.17 -16.33 9.88
N PRO A 319 -27.09 -16.94 10.65
CA PRO A 319 -28.53 -16.72 10.49
C PRO A 319 -28.94 -15.25 10.58
N THR A 320 -28.26 -14.47 11.41
CA THR A 320 -28.52 -13.04 11.61
C THR A 320 -27.86 -12.21 10.51
N MET A 321 -26.53 -12.31 10.34
CA MET A 321 -25.77 -11.51 9.38
C MET A 321 -25.93 -11.97 7.92
N GLY A 322 -26.50 -13.14 7.67
CA GLY A 322 -26.94 -13.57 6.34
C GLY A 322 -28.02 -12.66 5.73
N LYS A 323 -28.83 -12.02 6.59
CA LYS A 323 -29.88 -11.08 6.15
C LYS A 323 -29.27 -9.73 5.75
N VAL A 324 -29.36 -9.36 4.47
CA VAL A 324 -28.76 -8.10 3.96
C VAL A 324 -29.27 -6.86 4.70
N LYS A 325 -30.57 -6.81 5.06
CA LYS A 325 -31.13 -5.66 5.79
C LYS A 325 -30.50 -5.46 7.17
N ILE A 326 -30.07 -6.52 7.85
CA ILE A 326 -29.35 -6.42 9.14
C ILE A 326 -27.96 -5.82 8.91
N ARG A 327 -27.26 -6.21 7.85
CA ARG A 327 -25.97 -5.62 7.49
C ARG A 327 -26.11 -4.15 7.07
N GLN A 328 -27.18 -3.81 6.33
CA GLN A 328 -27.52 -2.42 5.99
C GLN A 328 -27.88 -1.59 7.23
N ALA A 329 -28.56 -2.18 8.21
CA ALA A 329 -28.83 -1.53 9.48
C ALA A 329 -27.54 -1.22 10.26
N LEU A 330 -26.58 -2.17 10.26
CA LEU A 330 -25.26 -1.98 10.86
C LEU A 330 -24.53 -0.80 10.17
N LEU A 331 -24.50 -0.76 8.83
CA LEU A 331 -23.91 0.34 8.07
C LEU A 331 -24.59 1.69 8.32
N ALA A 332 -25.93 1.70 8.43
CA ALA A 332 -26.70 2.92 8.64
C ALA A 332 -26.49 3.54 10.04
N ALA A 333 -26.28 2.70 11.06
CA ALA A 333 -26.16 3.14 12.45
C ALA A 333 -24.82 3.86 12.76
N ILE A 334 -23.76 3.56 11.99
CA ILE A 334 -22.40 3.94 12.37
C ILE A 334 -22.10 5.41 12.03
N ASP A 335 -21.58 6.13 13.04
CA ASP A 335 -20.83 7.37 12.89
C ASP A 335 -19.34 7.04 12.98
N VAL A 336 -18.63 7.18 11.85
CA VAL A 336 -17.23 6.75 11.71
C VAL A 336 -16.27 7.68 12.46
N GLU A 337 -16.55 8.99 12.50
CA GLU A 337 -15.62 9.98 13.06
C GLU A 337 -15.30 9.75 14.55
N PRO A 338 -16.31 9.51 15.46
CA PRO A 338 -16.02 9.16 16.83
C PRO A 338 -15.21 7.87 16.99
N LEU A 339 -15.42 6.87 16.09
CA LEU A 339 -14.63 5.63 16.11
C LEU A 339 -13.16 5.92 15.81
N MET A 340 -12.89 6.74 14.79
CA MET A 340 -11.53 7.11 14.41
C MET A 340 -10.86 7.93 15.50
N LYS A 341 -11.58 8.88 16.10
CA LYS A 341 -11.07 9.69 17.20
C LYS A 341 -10.70 8.84 18.42
N VAL A 342 -11.52 7.86 18.77
CA VAL A 342 -11.22 6.93 19.90
C VAL A 342 -10.03 6.04 19.58
N ALA A 343 -9.89 5.60 18.33
CA ALA A 343 -8.82 4.68 17.95
C ALA A 343 -7.46 5.35 17.77
N PHE A 344 -7.44 6.57 17.21
CA PHE A 344 -6.21 7.23 16.72
C PHE A 344 -5.94 8.60 17.34
N GLY A 345 -6.88 9.14 18.13
CA GLY A 345 -6.74 10.43 18.81
C GLY A 345 -6.81 11.62 17.85
N ASP A 346 -5.67 12.11 17.42
CA ASP A 346 -5.57 13.30 16.59
C ASP A 346 -5.89 13.05 15.11
N GLN A 347 -6.54 14.04 14.47
CA GLN A 347 -6.95 13.96 13.06
C GLN A 347 -5.77 13.82 12.08
N ARG A 348 -4.54 14.12 12.49
CA ARG A 348 -3.33 13.83 11.68
C ARG A 348 -3.15 12.36 11.36
N PHE A 349 -3.72 11.46 12.16
CA PHE A 349 -3.57 10.01 12.03
C PHE A 349 -4.75 9.31 11.39
N TYR A 350 -5.77 10.05 10.95
CA TYR A 350 -6.88 9.45 10.21
C TYR A 350 -7.53 10.45 9.26
N ARG A 351 -8.22 9.93 8.27
CA ARG A 351 -9.15 10.69 7.41
C ARG A 351 -10.39 9.87 7.13
N LEU A 352 -11.50 10.55 6.93
CA LEU A 352 -12.74 9.91 6.48
C LEU A 352 -12.72 9.85 4.96
N ASP A 353 -12.81 8.64 4.43
CA ASP A 353 -12.94 8.38 2.99
C ASP A 353 -13.88 7.19 2.81
N CYS A 354 -14.73 7.26 1.80
CA CYS A 354 -15.66 6.19 1.48
C CYS A 354 -15.10 5.18 0.47
N SER A 355 -14.11 5.56 -0.32
CA SER A 355 -13.58 4.68 -1.35
C SER A 355 -12.87 3.46 -0.77
N ILE A 356 -13.13 2.29 -1.34
CA ILE A 356 -12.48 1.04 -0.91
C ILE A 356 -10.99 1.04 -1.26
N LEU A 357 -10.62 1.60 -2.42
CA LEU A 357 -9.23 1.86 -2.78
C LEU A 357 -8.89 3.31 -2.49
N MET A 358 -7.66 3.55 -2.06
CA MET A 358 -7.26 4.84 -1.50
C MET A 358 -7.22 5.98 -2.53
N LYS A 359 -7.35 7.19 -2.02
CA LYS A 359 -7.41 8.43 -2.81
C LYS A 359 -6.15 8.67 -3.66
N GLU A 360 -5.03 8.10 -3.27
CA GLU A 360 -3.75 8.22 -3.96
C GLU A 360 -3.66 7.37 -5.22
N THR A 361 -4.63 6.46 -5.47
CA THR A 361 -4.66 5.60 -6.66
C THR A 361 -5.58 6.13 -7.74
N ALA A 362 -5.35 5.71 -9.00
CA ALA A 362 -6.27 5.94 -10.10
C ALA A 362 -7.64 5.23 -9.93
N TRP A 363 -7.78 4.40 -8.90
CA TRP A 363 -8.96 3.57 -8.62
C TRP A 363 -9.88 4.15 -7.55
N TRP A 364 -9.59 5.35 -7.06
CA TRP A 364 -10.45 6.02 -6.10
C TRP A 364 -11.82 6.31 -6.71
N SER A 365 -12.88 5.82 -6.07
CA SER A 365 -14.26 5.89 -6.58
C SER A 365 -15.21 6.42 -5.51
N GLN A 366 -16.18 7.22 -5.91
CA GLN A 366 -17.24 7.72 -5.03
C GLN A 366 -18.55 6.92 -5.15
N SER A 367 -18.58 5.83 -5.94
CA SER A 367 -19.77 4.99 -6.08
C SER A 367 -20.17 4.37 -4.73
N GLY A 368 -21.43 4.54 -4.34
CA GLY A 368 -21.96 4.07 -3.04
C GLY A 368 -21.59 4.91 -1.83
N CYS A 369 -20.89 6.03 -2.00
CA CYS A 369 -20.45 6.89 -0.91
C CYS A 369 -21.61 7.53 -0.13
N GLU A 370 -22.78 7.67 -0.73
CA GLU A 370 -24.00 8.10 -0.04
C GLU A 370 -24.46 7.13 1.05
N LEU A 371 -23.98 5.88 1.00
CA LEU A 371 -24.24 4.86 2.01
C LEU A 371 -23.16 4.80 3.10
N TYR A 372 -22.02 5.47 2.89
CA TYR A 372 -20.97 5.57 3.90
C TYR A 372 -21.32 6.57 4.99
N ASN A 373 -21.01 6.22 6.27
CA ASN A 373 -21.10 7.14 7.41
C ASN A 373 -22.46 7.86 7.53
N GLN A 374 -23.56 7.10 7.39
CA GLN A 374 -24.93 7.64 7.34
C GLN A 374 -25.39 8.27 8.66
N LYS A 375 -24.85 7.83 9.79
CA LYS A 375 -25.21 8.34 11.14
C LYS A 375 -26.73 8.30 11.40
N ASN A 376 -27.42 7.32 10.85
CA ASN A 376 -28.87 7.26 10.83
C ASN A 376 -29.43 6.11 11.66
N VAL A 377 -29.51 6.35 12.97
CA VAL A 377 -30.04 5.39 13.96
C VAL A 377 -31.51 5.03 13.68
N GLN A 378 -32.31 5.95 13.16
CA GLN A 378 -33.73 5.68 12.87
C GLN A 378 -33.86 4.73 11.68
N LYS A 379 -33.10 4.96 10.60
CA LYS A 379 -33.03 4.02 9.47
C LYS A 379 -32.55 2.64 9.91
N ALA A 380 -31.56 2.58 10.80
CA ALA A 380 -31.06 1.31 11.34
C ALA A 380 -32.16 0.54 12.10
N LYS A 381 -32.91 1.21 12.98
CA LYS A 381 -34.05 0.61 13.70
C LYS A 381 -35.12 0.10 12.75
N GLN A 382 -35.48 0.88 11.73
CA GLN A 382 -36.45 0.46 10.72
C GLN A 382 -35.98 -0.80 9.98
N LEU A 383 -34.72 -0.83 9.52
CA LEU A 383 -34.15 -1.97 8.81
C LEU A 383 -34.08 -3.24 9.69
N LEU A 384 -33.78 -3.10 11.00
CA LEU A 384 -33.83 -4.22 11.95
C LEU A 384 -35.24 -4.78 12.10
N GLN A 385 -36.24 -3.90 12.20
CA GLN A 385 -37.66 -4.29 12.29
C GLN A 385 -38.10 -5.02 11.01
N GLU A 386 -37.79 -4.46 9.83
CA GLU A 386 -38.10 -5.06 8.53
C GLU A 386 -37.41 -6.42 8.32
N ALA A 387 -36.22 -6.60 8.89
CA ALA A 387 -35.47 -7.86 8.84
C ALA A 387 -35.97 -8.90 9.86
N GLY A 388 -36.88 -8.50 10.79
CA GLY A 388 -37.31 -9.34 11.88
C GLY A 388 -36.17 -9.71 12.82
N TYR A 389 -35.36 -8.71 13.23
CA TYR A 389 -34.31 -8.94 14.23
C TYR A 389 -34.96 -9.12 15.62
N ASP A 390 -34.75 -10.25 16.22
CA ASP A 390 -35.38 -10.68 17.48
C ASP A 390 -34.60 -10.32 18.74
N GLY A 391 -33.47 -9.61 18.58
CA GLY A 391 -32.59 -9.28 19.70
C GLY A 391 -31.59 -10.38 20.04
N THR A 392 -31.41 -11.39 19.21
CA THR A 392 -30.33 -12.38 19.38
C THR A 392 -28.97 -11.66 19.43
N PRO A 393 -28.16 -11.92 20.48
CA PRO A 393 -26.84 -11.28 20.60
C PRO A 393 -25.92 -11.57 19.39
N ILE A 394 -25.32 -10.52 18.85
CA ILE A 394 -24.34 -10.58 17.77
C ILE A 394 -22.97 -10.91 18.38
N ARG A 395 -22.43 -12.08 18.10
CA ARG A 395 -21.08 -12.49 18.52
C ARG A 395 -20.05 -11.72 17.72
N TRP A 396 -19.47 -10.70 18.35
CA TRP A 396 -18.53 -9.76 17.76
C TRP A 396 -17.12 -10.06 18.25
N ILE A 397 -16.26 -10.67 17.43
CA ILE A 397 -14.90 -11.04 17.82
C ILE A 397 -13.88 -9.98 17.40
N THR A 398 -13.00 -9.60 18.33
CA THR A 398 -11.93 -8.61 18.15
C THR A 398 -10.67 -9.05 18.88
N THR A 399 -9.59 -8.25 18.80
CA THR A 399 -8.33 -8.49 19.49
C THR A 399 -7.73 -7.21 20.05
N GLN A 400 -7.02 -7.32 21.17
CA GLN A 400 -6.23 -6.21 21.75
C GLN A 400 -4.79 -6.14 21.21
N VAL A 401 -4.33 -7.15 20.49
CA VAL A 401 -2.99 -7.13 19.85
C VAL A 401 -2.84 -5.94 18.90
N TYR A 402 -3.93 -5.62 18.20
CA TYR A 402 -4.03 -4.41 17.37
C TYR A 402 -5.03 -3.45 18.01
N GLN A 403 -4.53 -2.45 18.72
CA GLN A 403 -5.33 -1.54 19.54
C GLN A 403 -6.44 -0.84 18.75
N GLN A 404 -6.22 -0.49 17.50
CA GLN A 404 -7.21 0.13 16.63
C GLN A 404 -8.43 -0.78 16.37
N MET A 405 -8.25 -2.10 16.31
CA MET A 405 -9.37 -3.05 16.20
C MET A 405 -10.20 -3.10 17.48
N TYR A 406 -9.55 -3.13 18.63
CA TYR A 406 -10.21 -3.16 19.93
C TYR A 406 -10.95 -1.85 20.23
N LYS A 407 -10.25 -0.72 20.13
CA LYS A 407 -10.80 0.62 20.40
C LYS A 407 -12.03 0.91 19.52
N THR A 408 -11.95 0.60 18.21
CA THR A 408 -13.10 0.77 17.29
C THR A 408 -14.24 -0.18 17.62
N SER A 409 -13.98 -1.42 18.08
CA SER A 409 -15.01 -2.39 18.48
C SER A 409 -15.77 -1.92 19.70
N VAL A 410 -15.07 -1.39 20.71
CA VAL A 410 -15.70 -0.85 21.93
C VAL A 410 -16.57 0.36 21.60
N ALA A 411 -16.05 1.28 20.77
CA ALA A 411 -16.78 2.48 20.39
C ALA A 411 -18.03 2.17 19.54
N VAL A 412 -17.91 1.29 18.54
CA VAL A 412 -19.03 0.93 17.66
C VAL A 412 -20.12 0.15 18.40
N LYS A 413 -19.76 -0.67 19.41
CA LYS A 413 -20.73 -1.37 20.26
C LYS A 413 -21.78 -0.42 20.81
N SER A 414 -21.36 0.70 21.42
CA SER A 414 -22.28 1.69 21.99
C SER A 414 -23.24 2.29 20.95
N GLN A 415 -22.76 2.57 19.74
CA GLN A 415 -23.59 3.10 18.66
C GLN A 415 -24.62 2.07 18.16
N LEU A 416 -24.19 0.81 18.03
CA LEU A 416 -25.06 -0.28 17.58
C LEU A 416 -26.12 -0.61 18.62
N GLU A 417 -25.79 -0.60 19.91
CA GLU A 417 -26.75 -0.81 20.99
C GLU A 417 -27.80 0.30 21.04
N ALA A 418 -27.40 1.56 20.81
CA ALA A 418 -28.36 2.66 20.68
C ALA A 418 -29.31 2.50 19.45
N ALA A 419 -28.86 1.80 18.43
CA ALA A 419 -29.66 1.45 17.26
C ALA A 419 -30.52 0.18 17.45
N GLY A 420 -30.44 -0.51 18.59
CA GLY A 420 -31.26 -1.66 18.93
C GLY A 420 -30.61 -3.02 18.71
N PHE A 421 -29.32 -3.07 18.34
CA PHE A 421 -28.56 -4.33 18.34
C PHE A 421 -28.22 -4.78 19.76
N LYS A 422 -28.01 -6.06 19.95
CA LYS A 422 -27.36 -6.62 21.15
C LYS A 422 -25.98 -7.14 20.75
N ILE A 423 -24.92 -6.59 21.33
CA ILE A 423 -23.54 -6.94 20.94
C ILE A 423 -22.87 -7.74 22.06
N ASP A 424 -22.52 -8.99 21.78
CA ASP A 424 -21.65 -9.84 22.58
C ASP A 424 -20.20 -9.68 22.10
N LEU A 425 -19.48 -8.74 22.74
CA LEU A 425 -18.09 -8.41 22.35
C LEU A 425 -17.12 -9.41 23.01
N GLN A 426 -16.46 -10.20 22.17
CA GLN A 426 -15.50 -11.23 22.58
C GLN A 426 -14.09 -10.82 22.14
N VAL A 427 -13.15 -10.81 23.09
CA VAL A 427 -11.75 -10.45 22.86
C VAL A 427 -10.90 -11.72 22.80
N LEU A 428 -10.23 -11.93 21.70
CA LEU A 428 -9.38 -13.09 21.44
C LEU A 428 -7.92 -12.64 21.18
N ASP A 429 -6.97 -13.54 21.41
CA ASP A 429 -5.64 -13.35 20.86
C ASP A 429 -5.67 -13.40 19.32
N TRP A 430 -4.66 -12.80 18.66
CA TRP A 430 -4.66 -12.66 17.20
C TRP A 430 -4.60 -14.01 16.46
N ALA A 431 -3.84 -14.96 16.98
CA ALA A 431 -3.70 -16.28 16.34
C ALA A 431 -5.04 -17.04 16.37
N THR A 432 -5.73 -17.01 17.50
CA THR A 432 -7.07 -17.59 17.66
C THR A 432 -8.08 -16.89 16.78
N LEU A 433 -8.14 -15.55 16.75
CA LEU A 433 -9.05 -14.80 15.88
C LEU A 433 -8.80 -15.14 14.40
N SER A 434 -7.53 -15.15 13.96
CA SER A 434 -7.14 -15.44 12.58
C SER A 434 -7.56 -16.82 12.11
N LYS A 435 -7.62 -17.80 13.01
CA LYS A 435 -8.13 -19.15 12.75
C LYS A 435 -9.65 -19.18 12.78
N LYS A 436 -10.25 -18.67 13.87
CA LYS A 436 -11.69 -18.75 14.16
C LYS A 436 -12.57 -17.98 13.17
N ARG A 437 -12.05 -16.93 12.53
CA ARG A 437 -12.79 -16.21 11.48
C ARG A 437 -13.16 -17.06 10.25
N TYR A 438 -12.56 -18.25 10.09
CA TYR A 438 -12.93 -19.20 9.04
C TYR A 438 -13.93 -20.27 9.51
N GLU A 439 -14.28 -20.30 10.78
CA GLU A 439 -15.29 -21.19 11.37
C GLU A 439 -16.65 -20.48 11.39
N ALA A 440 -17.50 -20.75 10.41
CA ALA A 440 -18.75 -20.00 10.19
C ALA A 440 -19.70 -19.97 11.41
N ASP A 441 -19.69 -21.00 12.23
CA ASP A 441 -20.60 -21.12 13.39
C ASP A 441 -20.04 -20.42 14.64
N PHE A 442 -18.80 -19.92 14.60
CA PHE A 442 -18.14 -19.35 15.77
C PHE A 442 -18.51 -17.89 16.03
N TYR A 443 -18.76 -17.09 15.01
CA TYR A 443 -18.95 -15.64 15.12
C TYR A 443 -20.04 -15.11 14.19
N ASP A 444 -20.52 -13.90 14.45
CA ASP A 444 -21.43 -13.17 13.56
C ASP A 444 -20.75 -11.98 12.88
N VAL A 445 -19.81 -11.30 13.56
CA VAL A 445 -18.95 -10.25 13.01
C VAL A 445 -17.54 -10.45 13.54
N PHE A 446 -16.53 -10.36 12.68
CA PHE A 446 -15.14 -10.22 13.11
C PHE A 446 -14.54 -8.89 12.66
N VAL A 447 -13.53 -8.45 13.43
CA VAL A 447 -12.82 -7.20 13.14
C VAL A 447 -11.44 -7.49 12.59
N THR A 448 -11.05 -6.75 11.56
CA THR A 448 -9.70 -6.76 11.00
C THR A 448 -9.40 -5.39 10.39
N TYR A 449 -8.25 -5.24 9.76
CA TYR A 449 -7.99 -4.09 8.90
C TYR A 449 -7.59 -4.55 7.51
N PHE A 450 -7.91 -3.75 6.50
CA PHE A 450 -7.43 -3.96 5.15
C PHE A 450 -6.30 -2.98 4.86
N THR A 451 -5.12 -3.54 4.61
CA THR A 451 -4.00 -2.77 4.06
C THR A 451 -4.32 -2.39 2.63
N TYR A 452 -3.83 -1.27 2.19
CA TYR A 452 -4.09 -0.79 0.85
C TYR A 452 -3.58 -1.73 -0.23
N ARG A 453 -4.32 -1.73 -1.34
CA ARG A 453 -3.98 -2.40 -2.57
C ARG A 453 -3.96 -1.37 -3.69
N PRO A 454 -2.91 -1.35 -4.53
CA PRO A 454 -2.78 -0.35 -5.60
C PRO A 454 -3.78 -0.54 -6.73
N SER A 455 -4.41 -1.71 -6.84
CA SER A 455 -5.34 -2.02 -7.93
C SER A 455 -6.48 -2.93 -7.43
N PRO A 456 -7.68 -2.87 -8.05
CA PRO A 456 -8.84 -3.69 -7.69
C PRO A 456 -8.55 -5.19 -7.67
N VAL A 457 -7.79 -5.67 -8.65
CA VAL A 457 -7.53 -7.09 -8.82
C VAL A 457 -6.72 -7.68 -7.66
N LEU A 458 -5.89 -6.87 -7.02
CA LEU A 458 -5.14 -7.24 -5.81
C LEU A 458 -6.01 -7.24 -4.55
N PHE A 459 -7.23 -6.69 -4.62
CA PHE A 459 -8.21 -6.68 -3.53
C PHE A 459 -9.17 -7.89 -3.58
N TYR A 460 -9.29 -8.59 -4.72
CA TYR A 460 -10.29 -9.64 -4.92
C TYR A 460 -10.20 -10.82 -3.95
N THR A 461 -9.03 -11.08 -3.35
CA THR A 461 -8.89 -12.14 -2.34
C THR A 461 -9.88 -11.98 -1.19
N VAL A 462 -10.08 -10.75 -0.69
CA VAL A 462 -10.99 -10.48 0.44
C VAL A 462 -12.46 -10.47 0.03
N LEU A 463 -12.75 -10.46 -1.27
CA LEU A 463 -14.09 -10.57 -1.83
C LEU A 463 -14.47 -12.02 -2.18
N ALA A 464 -13.52 -12.95 -2.13
CA ALA A 464 -13.77 -14.35 -2.47
C ALA A 464 -14.76 -15.00 -1.49
N LYS A 465 -15.66 -15.86 -1.99
CA LYS A 465 -16.64 -16.58 -1.16
C LYS A 465 -16.01 -17.54 -0.14
N THR A 466 -14.76 -17.90 -0.35
CA THR A 466 -13.96 -18.74 0.56
C THR A 466 -13.22 -17.94 1.61
N TRP A 467 -13.14 -16.61 1.45
CA TRP A 467 -12.53 -15.74 2.44
C TRP A 467 -13.47 -15.53 3.65
N ALA A 468 -12.91 -15.26 4.82
CA ALA A 468 -13.66 -15.04 6.05
C ALA A 468 -14.75 -13.98 5.86
N GLY A 469 -15.96 -14.23 6.37
CA GLY A 469 -17.16 -13.45 6.07
C GLY A 469 -18.01 -14.06 4.95
N PHE A 470 -17.45 -14.89 4.07
CA PHE A 470 -18.15 -15.78 3.12
C PHE A 470 -19.12 -15.06 2.18
N TRP A 471 -18.65 -14.03 1.49
CA TRP A 471 -19.49 -13.26 0.56
C TRP A 471 -19.71 -14.00 -0.75
N ASP A 472 -20.85 -14.66 -0.88
CA ASP A 472 -21.30 -15.34 -2.10
C ASP A 472 -22.36 -14.48 -2.81
N ASN A 473 -21.96 -13.84 -3.92
CA ASN A 473 -22.82 -12.93 -4.69
C ASN A 473 -22.48 -13.07 -6.19
N PRO A 474 -23.42 -13.59 -7.02
CA PRO A 474 -23.17 -13.81 -8.45
C PRO A 474 -22.84 -12.54 -9.23
N LYS A 475 -23.45 -11.39 -8.88
CA LYS A 475 -23.15 -10.12 -9.56
C LYS A 475 -21.75 -9.64 -9.29
N LYS A 476 -21.25 -9.82 -8.06
CA LYS A 476 -19.84 -9.60 -7.72
C LYS A 476 -18.91 -10.46 -8.57
N ASP A 477 -19.19 -11.77 -8.69
CA ASP A 477 -18.35 -12.69 -9.46
C ASP A 477 -18.36 -12.32 -10.95
N GLU A 478 -19.51 -11.92 -11.50
CA GLU A 478 -19.63 -11.39 -12.87
C GLU A 478 -18.76 -10.13 -13.07
N LEU A 479 -18.88 -9.13 -12.20
CA LEU A 479 -18.09 -7.89 -12.28
C LEU A 479 -16.58 -8.14 -12.18
N ILE A 480 -16.15 -9.06 -11.32
CA ILE A 480 -14.75 -9.47 -11.22
C ILE A 480 -14.28 -10.05 -12.56
N VAL A 481 -15.03 -10.98 -13.13
CA VAL A 481 -14.67 -11.61 -14.42
C VAL A 481 -14.63 -10.56 -15.53
N GLN A 482 -15.62 -9.67 -15.62
CA GLN A 482 -15.62 -8.58 -16.62
C GLN A 482 -14.40 -7.66 -16.46
N THR A 483 -14.01 -7.30 -15.23
CA THR A 483 -12.81 -6.48 -14.96
C THR A 483 -11.53 -7.18 -15.43
N LEU A 484 -11.42 -8.49 -15.23
CA LEU A 484 -10.28 -9.26 -15.70
C LEU A 484 -10.20 -9.31 -17.24
N ARG A 485 -11.36 -9.35 -17.93
CA ARG A 485 -11.42 -9.38 -19.41
C ARG A 485 -11.18 -8.02 -20.05
N ALA A 486 -11.43 -6.94 -19.34
CA ALA A 486 -11.20 -5.59 -19.83
C ALA A 486 -9.68 -5.31 -19.90
N THR A 487 -9.24 -4.79 -21.07
CA THR A 487 -7.85 -4.40 -21.32
C THR A 487 -7.67 -2.88 -21.31
N ASP A 488 -8.76 -2.15 -21.22
CA ASP A 488 -8.80 -0.68 -21.13
C ASP A 488 -9.05 -0.25 -19.69
N GLN A 489 -8.17 0.62 -19.16
CA GLN A 489 -8.21 1.06 -17.76
C GLN A 489 -9.51 1.79 -17.39
N LYS A 490 -10.05 2.59 -18.33
CA LYS A 490 -11.30 3.31 -18.07
C LYS A 490 -12.47 2.33 -17.88
N HIS A 491 -12.55 1.32 -18.75
CA HIS A 491 -13.57 0.29 -18.64
C HIS A 491 -13.40 -0.53 -17.36
N GLN A 492 -12.18 -0.89 -16.99
CA GLN A 492 -11.90 -1.53 -15.69
C GLN A 492 -12.33 -0.66 -14.51
N PHE A 493 -12.09 0.66 -14.55
CA PHE A 493 -12.54 1.60 -13.52
C PHE A 493 -14.06 1.67 -13.41
N ASP A 494 -14.77 1.70 -14.54
CA ASP A 494 -16.25 1.72 -14.56
C ASP A 494 -16.82 0.44 -13.92
N LEU A 495 -16.22 -0.73 -14.19
CA LEU A 495 -16.59 -2.01 -13.57
C LEU A 495 -16.24 -2.06 -12.08
N TRP A 496 -15.08 -1.55 -11.70
CA TRP A 496 -14.69 -1.39 -10.30
C TRP A 496 -15.67 -0.50 -9.52
N SER A 497 -16.09 0.61 -10.12
CA SER A 497 -17.05 1.53 -9.51
C SER A 497 -18.40 0.85 -9.27
N GLN A 498 -18.87 0.01 -10.20
CA GLN A 498 -20.06 -0.82 -10.01
C GLN A 498 -19.87 -1.86 -8.89
N LEU A 499 -18.69 -2.46 -8.80
CA LEU A 499 -18.38 -3.41 -7.71
C LEU A 499 -18.35 -2.70 -6.36
N GLN A 500 -17.78 -1.50 -6.27
CA GLN A 500 -17.80 -0.70 -5.04
C GLN A 500 -19.23 -0.31 -4.64
N GLN A 501 -20.09 0.08 -5.59
CA GLN A 501 -21.51 0.31 -5.34
C GLN A 501 -22.16 -0.93 -4.71
N LEU A 502 -21.95 -2.10 -5.31
CA LEU A 502 -22.48 -3.37 -4.81
C LEU A 502 -21.95 -3.72 -3.40
N ILE A 503 -20.69 -3.38 -3.09
CA ILE A 503 -20.12 -3.54 -1.74
C ILE A 503 -20.93 -2.72 -0.72
N TYR A 504 -21.30 -1.49 -1.04
CA TYR A 504 -22.12 -0.66 -0.15
C TYR A 504 -23.57 -1.13 -0.05
N GLU A 505 -24.15 -1.68 -1.11
CA GLU A 505 -25.53 -2.18 -1.13
C GLU A 505 -25.68 -3.52 -0.39
N ASP A 506 -24.75 -4.45 -0.58
CA ASP A 506 -24.80 -5.80 0.03
C ASP A 506 -24.05 -5.89 1.37
N VAL A 507 -23.21 -4.91 1.68
CA VAL A 507 -22.46 -4.77 2.94
C VAL A 507 -21.70 -6.05 3.32
N PRO A 508 -20.77 -6.53 2.47
CA PRO A 508 -19.91 -7.65 2.85
C PRO A 508 -18.97 -7.31 4.01
N PHE A 509 -18.64 -6.05 4.14
CA PHE A 509 -17.92 -5.45 5.28
C PHE A 509 -18.32 -3.97 5.43
N VAL A 510 -18.12 -3.41 6.60
CA VAL A 510 -18.24 -1.98 6.88
C VAL A 510 -16.84 -1.43 7.09
N ARG A 511 -16.43 -0.47 6.24
CA ARG A 511 -15.17 0.24 6.43
C ARG A 511 -15.31 1.41 7.41
N THR A 512 -14.22 1.70 8.13
CA THR A 512 -14.03 2.94 8.89
C THR A 512 -13.29 3.99 8.04
N GLY A 513 -12.59 4.94 8.65
CA GLY A 513 -11.69 5.85 7.96
C GLY A 513 -10.31 5.24 7.72
N ASP A 514 -9.55 5.86 6.82
CA ASP A 514 -8.13 5.55 6.64
C ASP A 514 -7.33 5.96 7.88
N PHE A 515 -6.31 5.19 8.22
CA PHE A 515 -5.40 5.57 9.29
C PHE A 515 -3.95 5.63 8.81
N PHE A 516 -3.15 6.40 9.54
CA PHE A 516 -1.73 6.62 9.30
C PHE A 516 -0.93 6.08 10.48
N ASP A 517 0.21 5.48 10.19
CA ASP A 517 1.13 4.99 11.21
C ASP A 517 2.04 6.12 11.71
N LEU A 518 2.42 6.06 12.98
CA LEU A 518 3.48 6.88 13.54
C LEU A 518 4.75 6.05 13.68
N HIS A 519 5.85 6.58 13.16
CA HIS A 519 7.19 6.06 13.36
C HIS A 519 8.05 7.10 14.06
N LEU A 520 9.12 6.68 14.69
CA LEU A 520 10.13 7.56 15.28
C LEU A 520 11.47 7.27 14.61
N LYS A 521 12.23 8.32 14.35
CA LYS A 521 13.62 8.22 13.91
C LYS A 521 14.51 9.18 14.67
N ARG A 522 15.75 8.81 14.91
CA ARG A 522 16.74 9.77 15.37
C ARG A 522 17.02 10.81 14.29
N LYS A 523 17.34 12.04 14.68
CA LYS A 523 17.53 13.18 13.74
C LYS A 523 18.67 12.97 12.77
N GLU A 524 19.69 12.22 13.16
CA GLU A 524 20.81 11.81 12.31
C GLU A 524 20.41 10.84 11.19
N VAL A 525 19.28 10.13 11.30
CA VAL A 525 18.74 9.29 10.24
C VAL A 525 18.09 10.17 9.17
N LYS A 526 18.66 10.16 7.97
CA LYS A 526 18.22 10.98 6.84
C LYS A 526 17.56 10.16 5.77
N ASN A 527 16.70 10.82 5.01
CA ASN A 527 16.00 10.29 3.84
C ASN A 527 15.15 9.03 4.12
N LEU A 528 14.59 8.92 5.34
CA LEU A 528 13.62 7.90 5.63
C LEU A 528 12.31 8.24 4.91
N THR A 529 11.86 7.37 4.01
CA THR A 529 10.61 7.53 3.28
C THR A 529 9.40 7.29 4.17
N ASN A 530 8.28 7.93 3.88
CA ASN A 530 7.00 7.73 4.56
C ASN A 530 5.84 7.41 3.58
N LYS A 531 6.17 7.29 2.30
CA LYS A 531 5.21 6.96 1.23
C LYS A 531 5.88 6.04 0.20
N PRO A 532 5.20 5.03 -0.26
CA PRO A 532 3.91 4.51 0.23
C PRO A 532 4.03 3.80 1.58
N GLU A 533 5.23 3.40 1.96
CA GLU A 533 5.61 2.79 3.23
C GLU A 533 7.03 3.25 3.63
N VAL A 534 7.50 2.81 4.80
CA VAL A 534 8.86 3.07 5.26
C VAL A 534 9.80 2.03 4.68
N PHE A 535 10.83 2.50 3.98
CA PHE A 535 11.92 1.70 3.43
C PHE A 535 13.26 2.20 3.96
N PHE A 536 14.28 1.31 3.97
CA PHE A 536 15.62 1.62 4.49
C PHE A 536 16.70 1.64 3.39
N TRP A 537 16.35 1.41 2.10
CA TRP A 537 17.22 1.85 1.01
C TRP A 537 17.13 3.37 0.86
N ASN A 538 18.17 3.98 0.33
CA ASN A 538 18.36 5.43 0.24
C ASN A 538 18.48 6.15 1.60
N VAL A 539 18.42 5.43 2.73
CA VAL A 539 18.63 5.94 4.08
C VAL A 539 20.13 6.00 4.38
N TRP A 540 20.53 7.07 5.06
CA TRP A 540 21.91 7.25 5.55
C TRP A 540 21.91 7.91 6.92
N ILE A 541 23.03 7.79 7.66
CA ILE A 541 23.20 8.36 8.98
C ILE A 541 24.18 9.53 8.89
N GLU A 542 23.75 10.69 9.34
CA GLU A 542 24.58 11.87 9.51
C GLU A 542 25.38 11.71 10.80
N PRO A 543 26.73 11.95 10.81
CA PRO A 543 27.57 11.86 12.01
C PRO A 543 27.22 12.90 13.05
#